data_740d4ec85fdd7294cc2c6588a273f6fa
#
_entry.id   740d4ec85fdd7294cc2c6588a273f6fa
#
_cell.length_a   1.000
_cell.length_b   1.000
_cell.length_c   1.000
_cell.angle_alpha   90.00
_cell.angle_beta   90.00
_cell.angle_gamma   90.00
#
_symmetry.space_group_name_H-M   'P 1'
#
loop_
_entity.id
_entity.type
_entity.pdbx_description
1 polymer ?
#
loop_
_entity_poly.entity_id
_entity_poly.type
_entity_poly.pdbx_seq_one_letter_code
_entity_poly.pdbx_strand_id
1 'polypeptide(L)'
;VASFTWQGGEPTLRGIDFFEKAAALQKKYKQQYQRNNLHIMNAFQTNGYELDRQWAKFFKRNQFLVGLSIDGLPEIHDSLRKGKDGSKSFFRVKQAADLLDKYQVDYNILTVVTSQVAERIKEIYPFYKKCGWNYQQYIACLEPFGEKSGTKPYSLSPKQYGNFLSTLFELWYHDLQSASQPYIRQFENYVGLAAGYMAESCEQRGCCGVQYAVEADGSVYPCDFYVMDEYQIGNFNTDSFDQIDQKRSEIRFIEQSSLAEKACRSC
;
A
#
# COMPACT_ATOMS: atom_id res chain seq x y z
N VAL A 1 14.31 1.74 13.65
CA VAL A 1 13.96 1.95 12.23
C VAL A 1 12.95 3.07 12.16
N ALA A 2 13.10 4.03 11.23
CA ALA A 2 12.09 5.01 10.88
C ALA A 2 11.62 4.73 9.45
N SER A 3 10.33 4.45 9.29
CA SER A 3 9.74 4.16 7.99
C SER A 3 8.86 5.32 7.55
N PHE A 4 9.07 5.76 6.31
CA PHE A 4 8.27 6.80 5.66
C PHE A 4 7.55 6.18 4.47
N THR A 5 6.22 6.26 4.46
CA THR A 5 5.41 5.88 3.31
C THR A 5 4.78 7.13 2.72
N TRP A 6 5.19 7.48 1.51
CA TRP A 6 4.70 8.62 0.77
C TRP A 6 3.51 8.19 -0.07
N GLN A 7 2.32 8.61 0.32
CA GLN A 7 1.06 8.22 -0.31
C GLN A 7 0.02 9.34 -0.17
N GLY A 8 -1.20 9.09 -0.58
CA GLY A 8 -2.32 10.01 -0.52
C GLY A 8 -2.41 10.90 -1.78
N GLY A 9 -3.60 11.03 -2.35
CA GLY A 9 -3.75 11.64 -3.67
C GLY A 9 -2.80 11.00 -4.68
N GLU A 10 -1.91 11.79 -5.25
CA GLU A 10 -0.80 11.32 -6.08
C GLU A 10 0.47 12.08 -5.69
N PRO A 11 1.44 11.44 -4.99
CA PRO A 11 2.62 12.13 -4.48
C PRO A 11 3.50 12.76 -5.57
N THR A 12 3.56 12.17 -6.77
CA THR A 12 4.37 12.73 -7.89
C THR A 12 3.96 14.14 -8.27
N LEU A 13 2.71 14.55 -8.02
CA LEU A 13 2.23 15.91 -8.28
C LEU A 13 2.91 16.96 -7.41
N ARG A 14 3.52 16.56 -6.30
CA ARG A 14 4.32 17.47 -5.45
C ARG A 14 5.65 17.86 -6.10
N GLY A 15 6.06 17.12 -7.10
CA GLY A 15 7.31 17.33 -7.83
C GLY A 15 8.53 16.72 -7.13
N ILE A 16 9.52 16.37 -7.92
CA ILE A 16 10.72 15.64 -7.46
C ILE A 16 11.56 16.46 -6.49
N ASP A 17 11.56 17.79 -6.61
CA ASP A 17 12.37 18.69 -5.76
C ASP A 17 11.97 18.60 -4.28
N PHE A 18 10.70 18.35 -4.00
CA PHE A 18 10.24 18.12 -2.63
C PHE A 18 10.89 16.88 -2.04
N PHE A 19 10.90 15.76 -2.79
CA PHE A 19 11.46 14.49 -2.34
C PHE A 19 12.99 14.50 -2.27
N GLU A 20 13.66 15.28 -3.14
CA GLU A 20 15.10 15.52 -3.03
C GLU A 20 15.44 16.23 -1.71
N LYS A 21 14.66 17.24 -1.33
CA LYS A 21 14.82 17.92 -0.04
C LYS A 21 14.54 16.98 1.14
N ALA A 22 13.46 16.17 1.06
CA ALA A 22 13.12 15.19 2.09
C ALA A 22 14.25 14.17 2.29
N ALA A 23 14.78 13.59 1.19
CA ALA A 23 15.88 12.64 1.25
C ALA A 23 17.18 13.27 1.79
N ALA A 24 17.46 14.54 1.43
CA ALA A 24 18.61 15.27 1.96
C ALA A 24 18.48 15.50 3.48
N LEU A 25 17.30 15.87 3.96
CA LEU A 25 17.02 16.02 5.41
C LEU A 25 17.16 14.69 6.14
N GLN A 26 16.61 13.61 5.62
CA GLN A 26 16.76 12.27 6.19
C GLN A 26 18.23 11.87 6.31
N LYS A 27 19.03 12.10 5.26
CA LYS A 27 20.47 11.84 5.28
C LYS A 27 21.21 12.69 6.33
N LYS A 28 20.88 13.98 6.44
CA LYS A 28 21.44 14.88 7.46
C LYS A 28 21.15 14.37 8.86
N TYR A 29 19.90 14.05 9.18
CA TYR A 29 19.53 13.57 10.50
C TYR A 29 20.06 12.17 10.80
N LYS A 30 20.12 11.27 9.82
CA LYS A 30 20.78 9.98 9.98
C LYS A 30 22.25 10.15 10.38
N GLN A 31 22.98 11.07 9.77
CA GLN A 31 24.38 11.36 10.13
C GLN A 31 24.51 11.97 11.53
N GLN A 32 23.60 12.88 11.90
CA GLN A 32 23.60 13.53 13.20
C GLN A 32 23.36 12.52 14.35
N TYR A 33 22.54 11.49 14.11
CA TYR A 33 22.15 10.48 15.09
C TYR A 33 22.76 9.10 14.83
N GLN A 34 23.94 9.04 14.22
CA GLN A 34 24.65 7.78 13.90
C GLN A 34 24.79 6.82 15.08
N ARG A 35 24.92 7.31 16.31
CA ARG A 35 25.07 6.49 17.52
C ARG A 35 23.88 5.59 17.81
N ASN A 36 22.72 5.86 17.23
CA ASN A 36 21.48 5.15 17.51
C ASN A 36 21.15 4.08 16.46
N ASN A 37 22.06 3.73 15.56
CA ASN A 37 21.83 2.78 14.46
C ASN A 37 20.52 3.08 13.70
N LEU A 38 20.24 4.35 13.44
CA LEU A 38 19.03 4.78 12.77
C LEU A 38 18.99 4.27 11.32
N HIS A 39 18.07 3.38 11.03
CA HIS A 39 17.73 2.95 9.69
C HIS A 39 16.50 3.70 9.22
N ILE A 40 16.62 4.37 8.07
CA ILE A 40 15.50 5.06 7.43
C ILE A 40 15.10 4.26 6.19
N MET A 41 13.82 3.93 6.10
CA MET A 41 13.22 3.24 4.97
C MET A 41 12.19 4.15 4.31
N ASN A 42 12.15 4.16 3.00
CA ASN A 42 11.18 4.93 2.24
C ASN A 42 10.39 4.02 1.31
N ALA A 43 9.07 4.11 1.38
CA ALA A 43 8.15 3.56 0.39
C ALA A 43 7.40 4.70 -0.31
N PHE A 44 7.05 4.52 -1.58
CA PHE A 44 6.38 5.52 -2.39
C PHE A 44 5.26 4.89 -3.18
N GLN A 45 4.00 5.20 -2.83
CA GLN A 45 2.84 4.67 -3.54
C GLN A 45 2.39 5.67 -4.61
N THR A 46 2.27 5.20 -5.85
CA THR A 46 1.93 6.06 -6.99
C THR A 46 1.03 5.33 -7.99
N ASN A 47 0.20 6.10 -8.68
CA ASN A 47 -0.52 5.63 -9.85
C ASN A 47 0.38 5.45 -11.09
N GLY A 48 1.65 5.86 -11.02
CA GLY A 48 2.64 5.70 -12.07
C GLY A 48 2.47 6.60 -13.29
N TYR A 49 1.43 7.42 -13.36
CA TYR A 49 1.11 8.19 -14.56
C TYR A 49 2.16 9.25 -14.92
N GLU A 50 2.76 9.88 -13.89
CA GLU A 50 3.78 10.92 -14.05
C GLU A 50 5.22 10.38 -13.90
N LEU A 51 5.40 9.05 -13.74
CA LEU A 51 6.74 8.50 -13.59
C LEU A 51 7.53 8.61 -14.90
N ASP A 52 8.70 9.20 -14.78
CA ASP A 52 9.66 9.36 -15.86
C ASP A 52 11.06 8.89 -15.46
N ARG A 53 12.01 9.14 -16.33
CA ARG A 53 13.42 8.80 -16.12
C ARG A 53 14.03 9.50 -14.87
N GLN A 54 13.58 10.71 -14.53
CA GLN A 54 14.14 11.44 -13.38
C GLN A 54 13.66 10.76 -12.08
N TRP A 55 12.38 10.41 -12.00
CA TRP A 55 11.81 9.66 -10.89
C TRP A 55 12.49 8.30 -10.70
N ALA A 56 12.66 7.51 -11.76
CA ALA A 56 13.33 6.21 -11.67
C ALA A 56 14.76 6.33 -11.14
N LYS A 57 15.53 7.32 -11.60
CA LYS A 57 16.87 7.60 -11.07
C LYS A 57 16.86 8.05 -9.61
N PHE A 58 15.88 8.87 -9.22
CA PHE A 58 15.70 9.33 -7.84
C PHE A 58 15.43 8.15 -6.91
N PHE A 59 14.47 7.29 -7.25
CA PHE A 59 14.12 6.11 -6.45
C PHE A 59 15.31 5.17 -6.30
N LYS A 60 16.03 4.88 -7.38
CA LYS A 60 17.22 4.01 -7.31
C LYS A 60 18.30 4.57 -6.42
N ARG A 61 18.65 5.86 -6.61
CA ARG A 61 19.72 6.51 -5.83
C ARG A 61 19.41 6.57 -4.33
N ASN A 62 18.14 6.76 -3.97
CA ASN A 62 17.71 6.92 -2.59
C ASN A 62 17.07 5.63 -2.00
N GLN A 63 17.14 4.50 -2.71
CA GLN A 63 16.67 3.19 -2.27
C GLN A 63 15.20 3.19 -1.82
N PHE A 64 14.32 3.82 -2.60
CA PHE A 64 12.89 3.79 -2.37
C PHE A 64 12.30 2.45 -2.85
N LEU A 65 11.38 1.90 -2.08
CA LEU A 65 10.47 0.84 -2.53
C LEU A 65 9.25 1.50 -3.17
N VAL A 66 8.98 1.21 -4.43
CA VAL A 66 7.84 1.80 -5.13
C VAL A 66 6.64 0.85 -5.14
N GLY A 67 5.50 1.30 -4.65
CA GLY A 67 4.22 0.64 -4.81
C GLY A 67 3.51 1.19 -6.04
N LEU A 68 3.48 0.43 -7.14
CA LEU A 68 2.87 0.85 -8.39
C LEU A 68 1.45 0.33 -8.49
N SER A 69 0.48 1.23 -8.61
CA SER A 69 -0.94 0.88 -8.67
C SER A 69 -1.33 0.34 -10.05
N ILE A 70 -1.64 -0.96 -10.13
CA ILE A 70 -2.16 -1.61 -11.35
C ILE A 70 -3.32 -2.54 -10.96
N ASP A 71 -4.50 -2.33 -11.54
CA ASP A 71 -5.68 -3.10 -11.21
C ASP A 71 -6.01 -4.11 -12.33
N GLY A 72 -5.24 -5.20 -12.37
CA GLY A 72 -5.54 -6.34 -13.24
C GLY A 72 -5.20 -6.13 -14.72
N LEU A 73 -6.11 -6.54 -15.57
CA LEU A 73 -5.98 -6.44 -17.03
C LEU A 73 -6.20 -4.99 -17.52
N PRO A 74 -5.70 -4.64 -18.73
CA PRO A 74 -5.81 -3.27 -19.26
C PRO A 74 -7.22 -2.70 -19.20
N GLU A 75 -8.23 -3.47 -19.60
CA GLU A 75 -9.62 -3.02 -19.62
C GLU A 75 -10.21 -2.83 -18.22
N ILE A 76 -9.80 -3.62 -17.23
CA ILE A 76 -10.23 -3.46 -15.83
C ILE A 76 -9.58 -2.21 -15.25
N HIS A 77 -8.27 -2.08 -15.41
CA HIS A 77 -7.53 -0.90 -14.95
C HIS A 77 -8.12 0.39 -15.54
N ASP A 78 -8.30 0.43 -16.86
CA ASP A 78 -8.80 1.61 -17.55
C ASP A 78 -10.28 1.93 -17.26
N SER A 79 -11.02 0.99 -16.68
CA SER A 79 -12.42 1.24 -16.28
C SER A 79 -12.51 2.20 -15.07
N LEU A 80 -11.56 2.10 -14.15
CA LEU A 80 -11.54 2.83 -12.89
C LEU A 80 -10.42 3.88 -12.83
N ARG A 81 -9.23 3.58 -13.35
CA ARG A 81 -8.08 4.48 -13.37
C ARG A 81 -7.94 5.13 -14.73
N LYS A 82 -8.20 6.42 -14.77
CA LYS A 82 -8.15 7.22 -16.00
C LYS A 82 -7.17 8.36 -15.86
N GLY A 83 -6.61 8.83 -16.97
CA GLY A 83 -5.91 10.09 -17.06
C GLY A 83 -6.82 11.28 -16.71
N LYS A 84 -6.23 12.45 -16.46
CA LYS A 84 -7.00 13.69 -16.14
C LYS A 84 -7.99 14.08 -17.23
N ASP A 85 -7.70 13.71 -18.47
CA ASP A 85 -8.51 13.94 -19.66
C ASP A 85 -9.53 12.81 -19.95
N GLY A 86 -9.62 11.82 -19.04
CA GLY A 86 -10.47 10.63 -19.21
C GLY A 86 -9.83 9.55 -20.09
N SER A 87 -8.59 9.73 -20.55
CA SER A 87 -7.88 8.75 -21.37
C SER A 87 -7.54 7.48 -20.59
N LYS A 88 -7.26 6.41 -21.35
CA LYS A 88 -6.76 5.15 -20.79
C LYS A 88 -5.38 5.32 -20.20
N SER A 89 -5.13 4.77 -19.02
CA SER A 89 -3.88 4.95 -18.29
C SER A 89 -2.98 3.70 -18.25
N PHE A 90 -3.54 2.51 -18.51
CA PHE A 90 -2.81 1.25 -18.31
C PHE A 90 -1.45 1.22 -19.01
N PHE A 91 -1.38 1.53 -20.30
CA PHE A 91 -0.13 1.48 -21.05
C PHE A 91 0.90 2.49 -20.57
N ARG A 92 0.46 3.65 -20.07
CA ARG A 92 1.33 4.64 -19.45
C ARG A 92 1.94 4.10 -18.16
N VAL A 93 1.13 3.48 -17.32
CA VAL A 93 1.58 2.87 -16.06
C VAL A 93 2.47 1.66 -16.32
N LYS A 94 2.17 0.85 -17.36
CA LYS A 94 3.07 -0.23 -17.79
C LYS A 94 4.44 0.30 -18.22
N GLN A 95 4.50 1.40 -18.98
CA GLN A 95 5.77 2.05 -19.31
C GLN A 95 6.53 2.53 -18.08
N ALA A 96 5.82 2.97 -17.03
CA ALA A 96 6.44 3.29 -15.75
C ALA A 96 7.09 2.04 -15.12
N ALA A 97 6.41 0.89 -15.12
CA ALA A 97 7.00 -0.37 -14.66
C ALA A 97 8.25 -0.74 -15.47
N ASP A 98 8.18 -0.66 -16.80
CA ASP A 98 9.33 -0.92 -17.69
C ASP A 98 10.53 0.02 -17.39
N LEU A 99 10.25 1.27 -16.96
CA LEU A 99 11.29 2.20 -16.51
C LEU A 99 11.88 1.79 -15.15
N LEU A 100 11.05 1.38 -14.21
CA LEU A 100 11.53 0.91 -12.90
C LEU A 100 12.44 -0.31 -13.07
N ASP A 101 12.05 -1.29 -13.91
CA ASP A 101 12.89 -2.43 -14.27
C ASP A 101 14.22 -2.01 -14.90
N LYS A 102 14.16 -1.13 -15.89
CA LYS A 102 15.36 -0.62 -16.59
C LYS A 102 16.37 0.03 -15.66
N TYR A 103 15.88 0.72 -14.63
CA TYR A 103 16.73 1.39 -13.63
C TYR A 103 16.97 0.54 -12.39
N GLN A 104 16.48 -0.71 -12.37
CA GLN A 104 16.62 -1.64 -11.25
C GLN A 104 16.11 -1.04 -9.93
N VAL A 105 14.98 -0.37 -9.99
CA VAL A 105 14.26 0.14 -8.80
C VAL A 105 13.45 -1.01 -8.22
N ASP A 106 13.49 -1.17 -6.91
CA ASP A 106 12.65 -2.15 -6.24
C ASP A 106 11.19 -1.66 -6.23
N TYR A 107 10.27 -2.47 -6.75
CA TYR A 107 8.85 -2.13 -6.75
C TYR A 107 7.95 -3.36 -6.60
N ASN A 108 6.75 -3.12 -6.12
CA ASN A 108 5.67 -4.09 -6.07
C ASN A 108 4.42 -3.54 -6.78
N ILE A 109 3.61 -4.44 -7.30
CA ILE A 109 2.32 -4.11 -7.87
C ILE A 109 1.27 -4.08 -6.75
N LEU A 110 0.58 -2.95 -6.63
CA LEU A 110 -0.54 -2.76 -5.72
C LEU A 110 -1.84 -2.87 -6.53
N THR A 111 -2.62 -3.90 -6.26
CA THR A 111 -3.89 -4.14 -6.95
C THR A 111 -5.05 -4.01 -5.99
N VAL A 112 -5.96 -3.07 -6.26
CA VAL A 112 -7.23 -2.99 -5.53
C VAL A 112 -8.17 -4.06 -6.07
N VAL A 113 -8.55 -4.99 -5.19
CA VAL A 113 -9.46 -6.10 -5.52
C VAL A 113 -10.90 -5.59 -5.52
N THR A 114 -11.37 -5.21 -6.69
CA THR A 114 -12.79 -4.95 -6.96
C THR A 114 -13.51 -6.26 -7.34
N SER A 115 -14.83 -6.21 -7.49
CA SER A 115 -15.60 -7.36 -8.03
C SER A 115 -15.04 -7.84 -9.37
N GLN A 116 -14.69 -6.93 -10.27
CA GLN A 116 -14.13 -7.24 -11.60
C GLN A 116 -12.75 -7.93 -11.50
N VAL A 117 -11.88 -7.45 -10.63
CA VAL A 117 -10.58 -8.09 -10.36
C VAL A 117 -10.78 -9.47 -9.76
N ALA A 118 -11.68 -9.60 -8.78
CA ALA A 118 -11.95 -10.85 -8.10
C ALA A 118 -12.45 -11.95 -9.07
N GLU A 119 -13.35 -11.60 -9.97
CA GLU A 119 -13.94 -12.54 -10.94
C GLU A 119 -12.93 -13.01 -12.00
N ARG A 120 -11.93 -12.18 -12.33
CA ARG A 120 -10.97 -12.46 -13.40
C ARG A 120 -9.56 -12.80 -12.93
N ILE A 121 -9.40 -13.21 -11.68
CA ILE A 121 -8.06 -13.51 -11.13
C ILE A 121 -7.34 -14.63 -11.88
N LYS A 122 -8.06 -15.61 -12.46
CA LYS A 122 -7.47 -16.67 -13.30
C LYS A 122 -6.81 -16.15 -14.57
N GLU A 123 -7.21 -14.97 -15.05
CA GLU A 123 -6.59 -14.30 -16.20
C GLU A 123 -5.51 -13.32 -15.75
N ILE A 124 -5.73 -12.60 -14.64
CA ILE A 124 -4.83 -11.58 -14.11
C ILE A 124 -3.53 -12.22 -13.61
N TYR A 125 -3.60 -13.32 -12.88
CA TYR A 125 -2.42 -13.97 -12.32
C TYR A 125 -1.37 -14.37 -13.40
N PRO A 126 -1.71 -15.14 -14.45
CA PRO A 126 -0.74 -15.44 -15.49
C PRO A 126 -0.32 -14.21 -16.31
N PHE A 127 -1.19 -13.21 -16.45
CA PHE A 127 -0.84 -11.95 -17.10
C PHE A 127 0.25 -11.20 -16.32
N TYR A 128 0.15 -11.09 -14.99
CA TYR A 128 1.17 -10.47 -14.16
C TYR A 128 2.50 -11.22 -14.21
N LYS A 129 2.47 -12.54 -14.18
CA LYS A 129 3.66 -13.39 -14.38
C LYS A 129 4.33 -13.13 -15.73
N LYS A 130 3.55 -13.04 -16.81
CA LYS A 130 4.06 -12.72 -18.16
C LYS A 130 4.70 -11.33 -18.22
N CYS A 131 4.22 -10.38 -17.43
CA CYS A 131 4.81 -9.04 -17.34
C CYS A 131 6.07 -9.00 -16.44
N GLY A 132 6.42 -10.12 -15.76
CA GLY A 132 7.54 -10.15 -14.83
C GLY A 132 7.25 -9.49 -13.48
N TRP A 133 5.99 -9.21 -13.17
CA TRP A 133 5.57 -8.55 -11.94
C TRP A 133 5.50 -9.56 -10.78
N ASN A 134 6.66 -9.88 -10.23
CA ASN A 134 6.82 -10.96 -9.27
C ASN A 134 6.57 -10.56 -7.80
N TYR A 135 6.39 -9.28 -7.52
CA TYR A 135 6.05 -8.78 -6.17
C TYR A 135 4.66 -8.16 -6.22
N GLN A 136 3.70 -8.79 -5.55
CA GLN A 136 2.28 -8.46 -5.67
C GLN A 136 1.65 -8.25 -4.30
N GLN A 137 0.82 -7.23 -4.18
CA GLN A 137 -0.03 -6.98 -3.03
C GLN A 137 -1.46 -6.72 -3.52
N TYR A 138 -2.39 -7.50 -3.00
CA TYR A 138 -3.81 -7.39 -3.30
C TYR A 138 -4.53 -6.76 -2.11
N ILE A 139 -5.21 -5.64 -2.34
CA ILE A 139 -5.85 -4.82 -1.31
C ILE A 139 -7.35 -4.91 -1.54
N ALA A 140 -8.10 -5.42 -0.56
CA ALA A 140 -9.56 -5.48 -0.68
C ALA A 140 -10.14 -4.06 -0.91
N CYS A 141 -11.01 -3.93 -1.91
CA CYS A 141 -11.71 -2.67 -2.17
C CYS A 141 -12.65 -2.37 -1.01
N LEU A 142 -12.40 -1.27 -0.32
CA LEU A 142 -13.28 -0.72 0.69
C LEU A 142 -14.17 0.37 0.09
N GLU A 143 -15.39 0.43 0.54
CA GLU A 143 -16.33 1.49 0.19
C GLU A 143 -16.22 2.66 1.20
N PRO A 144 -16.61 3.88 0.80
CA PRO A 144 -16.54 5.03 1.70
C PRO A 144 -17.33 4.80 3.00
N PHE A 145 -16.80 5.31 4.11
CA PHE A 145 -17.49 5.25 5.38
C PHE A 145 -18.85 5.92 5.32
N GLY A 146 -19.87 5.29 5.95
CA GLY A 146 -21.22 5.81 6.01
C GLY A 146 -22.07 5.53 4.77
N GLU A 147 -21.51 5.01 3.68
CA GLU A 147 -22.28 4.59 2.51
C GLU A 147 -22.79 3.15 2.66
N LYS A 148 -23.91 2.86 1.99
CA LYS A 148 -24.44 1.49 1.97
C LYS A 148 -23.57 0.59 1.12
N SER A 149 -23.02 -0.46 1.72
CA SER A 149 -22.17 -1.43 1.03
C SER A 149 -22.90 -2.15 -0.12
N GLY A 150 -22.16 -2.48 -1.17
CA GLY A 150 -22.67 -3.24 -2.32
C GLY A 150 -23.41 -2.40 -3.36
N THR A 151 -23.34 -1.07 -3.30
CA THR A 151 -24.09 -0.20 -4.20
C THR A 151 -23.31 0.31 -5.41
N LYS A 152 -22.01 0.15 -5.42
CA LYS A 152 -21.14 0.64 -6.52
C LYS A 152 -20.85 -0.48 -7.54
N PRO A 153 -20.59 -0.13 -8.81
CA PRO A 153 -20.24 -1.13 -9.85
C PRO A 153 -18.95 -1.92 -9.55
N TYR A 154 -18.12 -1.40 -8.65
CA TYR A 154 -16.85 -2.01 -8.24
C TYR A 154 -16.95 -2.70 -6.87
N SER A 155 -18.09 -2.64 -6.20
CA SER A 155 -18.29 -3.22 -4.87
C SER A 155 -17.87 -4.67 -4.80
N LEU A 156 -17.12 -5.01 -3.76
CA LEU A 156 -16.61 -6.35 -3.50
C LEU A 156 -17.37 -6.98 -2.33
N SER A 157 -18.11 -8.04 -2.59
CA SER A 157 -18.78 -8.79 -1.52
C SER A 157 -17.80 -9.71 -0.79
N PRO A 158 -18.05 -10.03 0.50
CA PRO A 158 -17.22 -10.99 1.24
C PRO A 158 -17.08 -12.35 0.54
N LYS A 159 -18.15 -12.83 -0.11
CA LYS A 159 -18.14 -14.09 -0.88
C LYS A 159 -17.22 -14.00 -2.10
N GLN A 160 -17.26 -12.90 -2.85
CA GLN A 160 -16.37 -12.71 -4.00
C GLN A 160 -14.92 -12.63 -3.53
N TYR A 161 -14.64 -11.92 -2.44
CA TYR A 161 -13.28 -11.83 -1.89
C TYR A 161 -12.77 -13.19 -1.39
N GLY A 162 -13.59 -13.97 -0.69
CA GLY A 162 -13.22 -15.33 -0.26
C GLY A 162 -12.92 -16.25 -1.44
N ASN A 163 -13.75 -16.23 -2.49
CA ASN A 163 -13.51 -16.99 -3.72
C ASN A 163 -12.24 -16.54 -4.45
N PHE A 164 -11.98 -15.21 -4.48
CA PHE A 164 -10.76 -14.64 -5.03
C PHE A 164 -9.52 -15.17 -4.30
N LEU A 165 -9.50 -15.08 -2.97
CA LEU A 165 -8.37 -15.55 -2.16
C LEU A 165 -8.12 -17.06 -2.35
N SER A 166 -9.17 -17.88 -2.34
CA SER A 166 -9.04 -19.32 -2.55
C SER A 166 -8.50 -19.65 -3.94
N THR A 167 -9.03 -19.00 -4.97
CA THR A 167 -8.57 -19.22 -6.36
C THR A 167 -7.13 -18.75 -6.56
N LEU A 168 -6.78 -17.57 -6.02
CA LEU A 168 -5.41 -17.03 -6.09
C LEU A 168 -4.43 -17.94 -5.35
N PHE A 169 -4.83 -18.47 -4.18
CA PHE A 169 -4.02 -19.41 -3.43
C PHE A 169 -3.75 -20.71 -4.19
N GLU A 170 -4.76 -21.28 -4.83
CA GLU A 170 -4.58 -22.49 -5.65
C GLU A 170 -3.59 -22.27 -6.79
N LEU A 171 -3.68 -21.15 -7.50
CA LEU A 171 -2.75 -20.78 -8.57
C LEU A 171 -1.33 -20.60 -8.04
N TRP A 172 -1.17 -19.87 -6.94
CA TRP A 172 0.11 -19.63 -6.28
C TRP A 172 0.72 -20.93 -5.73
N TYR A 173 -0.08 -21.77 -5.09
CA TYR A 173 0.36 -23.05 -4.53
C TYR A 173 0.79 -24.05 -5.62
N HIS A 174 0.10 -24.08 -6.74
CA HIS A 174 0.52 -24.85 -7.91
C HIS A 174 1.91 -24.41 -8.39
N ASP A 175 2.15 -23.12 -8.49
CA ASP A 175 3.44 -22.58 -8.91
C ASP A 175 4.54 -22.78 -7.87
N LEU A 176 4.19 -22.80 -6.57
CA LEU A 176 5.13 -23.09 -5.48
C LEU A 176 5.77 -24.48 -5.66
N GLN A 177 5.04 -25.46 -6.15
CA GLN A 177 5.55 -26.82 -6.39
C GLN A 177 6.68 -26.86 -7.43
N SER A 178 6.72 -25.88 -8.33
CA SER A 178 7.76 -25.72 -9.35
C SER A 178 8.74 -24.56 -9.06
N ALA A 179 8.68 -23.97 -7.87
CA ALA A 179 9.48 -22.81 -7.46
C ALA A 179 9.38 -21.62 -8.43
N SER A 180 8.19 -21.43 -9.02
CA SER A 180 7.91 -20.36 -10.00
C SER A 180 6.84 -19.37 -9.55
N GLN A 181 6.44 -19.46 -8.27
CA GLN A 181 5.44 -18.57 -7.68
C GLN A 181 5.97 -17.12 -7.55
N PRO A 182 5.13 -16.11 -7.77
CA PRO A 182 5.43 -14.75 -7.38
C PRO A 182 5.36 -14.60 -5.85
N TYR A 183 6.05 -13.58 -5.32
CA TYR A 183 5.85 -13.12 -3.95
C TYR A 183 4.48 -12.45 -3.85
N ILE A 184 3.55 -13.05 -3.11
CA ILE A 184 2.24 -12.48 -2.82
C ILE A 184 2.17 -12.18 -1.32
N ARG A 185 2.17 -10.90 -0.96
CA ARG A 185 2.29 -10.45 0.43
C ARG A 185 1.31 -11.12 1.38
N GLN A 186 0.05 -11.34 0.97
CA GLN A 186 -0.95 -12.02 1.79
C GLN A 186 -0.52 -13.45 2.16
N PHE A 187 -0.06 -14.21 1.18
CA PHE A 187 0.31 -15.61 1.39
C PHE A 187 1.61 -15.76 2.16
N GLU A 188 2.58 -14.88 1.92
CA GLU A 188 3.81 -14.82 2.71
C GLU A 188 3.51 -14.53 4.19
N ASN A 189 2.57 -13.62 4.47
CA ASN A 189 2.11 -13.36 5.83
C ASN A 189 1.39 -14.57 6.43
N TYR A 190 0.52 -15.27 5.68
CA TYR A 190 -0.19 -16.46 6.17
C TYR A 190 0.78 -17.61 6.48
N VAL A 191 1.74 -17.85 5.60
CA VAL A 191 2.80 -18.86 5.83
C VAL A 191 3.66 -18.46 7.03
N GLY A 192 4.04 -17.19 7.13
CA GLY A 192 4.79 -16.65 8.27
C GLY A 192 4.05 -16.85 9.59
N LEU A 193 2.74 -16.51 9.64
CA LEU A 193 1.91 -16.73 10.83
C LEU A 193 1.80 -18.20 11.21
N ALA A 194 1.61 -19.10 10.22
CA ALA A 194 1.59 -20.55 10.46
C ALA A 194 2.94 -21.07 10.99
N ALA A 195 4.03 -20.43 10.63
CA ALA A 195 5.39 -20.73 11.14
C ALA A 195 5.72 -20.02 12.46
N GLY A 196 4.79 -19.25 13.05
CA GLY A 196 4.96 -18.56 14.33
C GLY A 196 5.62 -17.18 14.24
N TYR A 197 5.77 -16.61 13.03
CA TYR A 197 6.27 -15.26 12.83
C TYR A 197 5.13 -14.22 12.92
N MET A 198 5.50 -12.99 13.25
CA MET A 198 4.55 -11.87 13.26
C MET A 198 4.25 -11.42 11.83
N ALA A 199 2.98 -11.16 11.52
CA ALA A 199 2.58 -10.60 10.23
C ALA A 199 3.17 -9.20 10.00
N GLU A 200 3.51 -8.89 8.76
CA GLU A 200 3.90 -7.53 8.37
C GLU A 200 2.70 -6.58 8.38
N SER A 201 1.56 -7.04 7.89
CA SER A 201 0.37 -6.21 7.75
C SER A 201 -0.40 -6.15 9.06
N CYS A 202 -0.82 -4.94 9.45
CA CYS A 202 -1.57 -4.74 10.69
C CYS A 202 -2.93 -5.44 10.71
N GLU A 203 -3.58 -5.58 9.56
CA GLU A 203 -4.85 -6.31 9.41
C GLU A 203 -4.77 -7.79 9.85
N GLN A 204 -3.57 -8.39 9.72
CA GLN A 204 -3.32 -9.78 10.10
C GLN A 204 -2.71 -9.94 11.50
N ARG A 205 -2.42 -8.82 12.19
CA ARG A 205 -1.92 -8.82 13.57
C ARG A 205 -3.04 -8.88 14.62
N GLY A 206 -4.29 -8.63 14.20
CA GLY A 206 -5.42 -8.54 15.12
C GLY A 206 -5.50 -7.27 15.96
N CYS A 207 -4.56 -6.34 15.79
CA CYS A 207 -4.59 -5.01 16.41
C CYS A 207 -3.79 -4.00 15.57
N CYS A 208 -4.15 -2.73 15.64
CA CYS A 208 -3.42 -1.64 15.01
C CYS A 208 -2.06 -1.42 15.67
N GLY A 209 -1.09 -0.95 14.89
CA GLY A 209 0.19 -0.47 15.38
C GLY A 209 0.23 1.04 15.58
N VAL A 210 1.33 1.54 16.14
CA VAL A 210 1.60 2.97 16.21
C VAL A 210 2.12 3.45 14.87
N GLN A 211 1.38 4.37 14.25
CA GLN A 211 1.79 5.09 13.05
C GLN A 211 1.26 6.53 13.10
N TYR A 212 1.76 7.37 12.21
CA TYR A 212 1.35 8.76 12.08
C TYR A 212 1.05 9.01 10.60
N ALA A 213 -0.24 9.13 10.26
CA ALA A 213 -0.65 9.64 8.95
C ALA A 213 -0.61 11.17 9.03
N VAL A 214 0.22 11.81 8.20
CA VAL A 214 0.47 13.24 8.27
C VAL A 214 0.00 13.89 6.99
N GLU A 215 -0.95 14.81 7.09
CA GLU A 215 -1.46 15.58 5.97
C GLU A 215 -0.57 16.79 5.64
N ALA A 216 -0.82 17.41 4.49
CA ALA A 216 0.01 18.49 3.96
C ALA A 216 0.05 19.77 4.85
N ASP A 217 -0.97 19.96 5.68
CA ASP A 217 -1.07 21.07 6.65
C ASP A 217 -0.42 20.72 8.02
N GLY A 218 0.16 19.52 8.13
CA GLY A 218 0.77 19.02 9.36
C GLY A 218 -0.18 18.31 10.31
N SER A 219 -1.46 18.22 10.01
CA SER A 219 -2.45 17.45 10.79
C SER A 219 -2.05 15.98 10.85
N VAL A 220 -2.21 15.38 12.02
CA VAL A 220 -1.77 14.00 12.31
C VAL A 220 -2.95 13.13 12.69
N TYR A 221 -2.99 11.94 12.09
CA TYR A 221 -4.01 10.92 12.31
C TYR A 221 -3.38 9.57 12.69
N PRO A 222 -4.10 8.69 13.42
CA PRO A 222 -3.53 7.43 13.91
C PRO A 222 -3.37 6.38 12.81
N CYS A 223 -4.05 6.55 11.67
CA CYS A 223 -4.03 5.61 10.53
C CYS A 223 -4.44 6.34 9.25
N ASP A 224 -3.87 5.95 8.13
CA ASP A 224 -4.20 6.48 6.80
C ASP A 224 -5.63 6.14 6.32
N PHE A 225 -6.27 5.10 6.89
CA PHE A 225 -7.69 4.82 6.70
C PHE A 225 -8.62 5.69 7.54
N TYR A 226 -8.11 6.41 8.54
CA TYR A 226 -8.87 7.21 9.48
C TYR A 226 -8.46 8.69 9.44
N VAL A 227 -8.23 9.21 8.23
CA VAL A 227 -7.98 10.64 7.99
C VAL A 227 -9.32 11.36 7.95
N MET A 228 -9.92 11.53 9.12
CA MET A 228 -11.21 12.20 9.34
C MET A 228 -11.10 13.06 10.60
N ASP A 229 -11.82 14.18 10.63
CA ASP A 229 -11.69 15.20 11.68
C ASP A 229 -11.82 14.64 13.11
N GLU A 230 -12.72 13.68 13.32
CA GLU A 230 -12.93 13.03 14.62
C GLU A 230 -11.76 12.15 15.08
N TYR A 231 -10.85 11.76 14.19
CA TYR A 231 -9.66 10.97 14.50
C TYR A 231 -8.37 11.79 14.49
N GLN A 232 -8.44 13.11 14.30
CA GLN A 232 -7.25 13.95 14.38
C GLN A 232 -6.63 13.91 15.79
N ILE A 233 -5.36 13.54 15.86
CA ILE A 233 -4.64 13.40 17.14
C ILE A 233 -3.63 14.52 17.40
N GLY A 234 -3.52 15.48 16.49
CA GLY A 234 -2.66 16.66 16.66
C GLY A 234 -2.19 17.26 15.35
N ASN A 235 -1.20 18.14 15.43
CA ASN A 235 -0.55 18.77 14.26
C ASN A 235 0.94 18.96 14.53
N PHE A 236 1.82 18.45 13.69
CA PHE A 236 3.27 18.54 13.86
C PHE A 236 3.86 19.96 13.74
N ASN A 237 3.08 20.95 13.33
CA ASN A 237 3.53 22.34 13.38
C ASN A 237 3.42 22.95 14.78
N THR A 238 2.58 22.38 15.66
CA THR A 238 2.28 22.91 16.98
C THR A 238 2.55 21.95 18.12
N ASP A 239 2.42 20.65 17.86
CA ASP A 239 2.42 19.63 18.90
C ASP A 239 3.69 18.78 18.86
N SER A 240 4.14 18.34 20.03
CA SER A 240 5.21 17.37 20.15
C SER A 240 4.71 15.93 19.92
N PHE A 241 5.64 14.99 19.67
CA PHE A 241 5.29 13.57 19.60
C PHE A 241 4.60 13.06 20.86
N ASP A 242 5.04 13.50 22.05
CA ASP A 242 4.44 13.07 23.33
C ASP A 242 2.98 13.52 23.45
N GLN A 243 2.66 14.74 23.02
CA GLN A 243 1.28 15.25 23.03
C GLN A 243 0.40 14.48 22.04
N ILE A 244 0.91 14.17 20.85
CA ILE A 244 0.20 13.37 19.85
C ILE A 244 -0.04 11.93 20.34
N ASP A 245 0.95 11.32 20.98
CA ASP A 245 0.82 9.97 21.53
C ASP A 245 -0.12 9.92 22.74
N GLN A 246 -0.12 10.95 23.57
CA GLN A 246 -1.11 11.10 24.64
C GLN A 246 -2.52 11.16 24.05
N LYS A 247 -2.74 11.96 23.00
CA LYS A 247 -4.05 12.08 22.34
C LYS A 247 -4.50 10.77 21.70
N ARG A 248 -3.57 10.03 21.06
CA ARG A 248 -3.86 8.67 20.55
C ARG A 248 -4.35 7.74 21.66
N SER A 249 -3.72 7.80 22.83
CA SER A 249 -4.08 6.98 23.98
C SER A 249 -5.45 7.37 24.54
N GLU A 250 -5.76 8.68 24.61
CA GLU A 250 -7.07 9.19 25.06
C GLU A 250 -8.23 8.66 24.20
N ILE A 251 -8.07 8.63 22.86
CA ILE A 251 -9.08 8.09 21.96
C ILE A 251 -9.08 6.56 21.91
N ARG A 252 -8.14 5.89 22.58
CA ARG A 252 -8.00 4.44 22.68
C ARG A 252 -8.00 3.71 21.35
N PHE A 253 -7.38 4.31 20.34
CA PHE A 253 -7.44 3.82 18.95
C PHE A 253 -6.90 2.38 18.79
N ILE A 254 -5.77 2.09 19.44
CA ILE A 254 -5.14 0.77 19.36
C ILE A 254 -5.96 -0.28 20.10
N GLU A 255 -6.41 0.03 21.33
CA GLU A 255 -7.20 -0.87 22.15
C GLU A 255 -8.53 -1.23 21.51
N GLN A 256 -9.20 -0.24 20.91
CA GLN A 256 -10.46 -0.46 20.20
C GLN A 256 -10.29 -1.38 18.99
N SER A 257 -9.16 -1.30 18.29
CA SER A 257 -8.88 -2.14 17.11
C SER A 257 -8.78 -3.64 17.42
N SER A 258 -8.46 -4.00 18.66
CA SER A 258 -8.40 -5.41 19.12
C SER A 258 -9.76 -6.00 19.52
N LEU A 259 -10.81 -5.17 19.56
CA LEU A 259 -12.16 -5.58 19.91
C LEU A 259 -12.86 -6.21 18.69
N ALA A 260 -12.51 -7.46 18.38
CA ALA A 260 -13.18 -8.17 17.30
C ALA A 260 -14.68 -8.33 17.54
N GLU A 261 -15.47 -8.15 16.50
CA GLU A 261 -16.89 -8.45 16.46
C GLU A 261 -17.17 -9.88 16.94
N LYS A 262 -18.32 -10.09 17.61
CA LYS A 262 -18.68 -11.40 18.18
C LYS A 262 -18.62 -12.52 17.13
N ALA A 263 -19.06 -12.25 15.92
CA ALA A 263 -19.02 -13.23 14.81
C ALA A 263 -17.58 -13.59 14.41
N CYS A 264 -16.62 -12.66 14.53
CA CYS A 264 -15.22 -12.92 14.17
C CYS A 264 -14.48 -13.72 15.24
N ARG A 265 -14.95 -13.71 16.50
CA ARG A 265 -14.30 -14.44 17.62
C ARG A 265 -14.46 -15.95 17.52
N SER A 266 -15.44 -16.41 16.77
CA SER A 266 -15.76 -17.84 16.58
C SER A 266 -15.43 -18.35 15.17
N CYS A 267 -14.80 -17.53 14.37
CA CYS A 267 -14.43 -17.90 13.00
C CYS A 267 -13.21 -18.82 12.97
#